data_38dec49c45c85a08125b4d967cd38e01
#
_entry.id   38dec49c45c85a08125b4d967cd38e01
#
_cell.length_a   1.000
_cell.length_b   1.000
_cell.length_c   1.000
_cell.angle_alpha   90.00
_cell.angle_beta   90.00
_cell.angle_gamma   90.00
#
_symmetry.space_group_name_H-M   'P 1'
#
loop_
_entity.id
_entity.type
_entity.pdbx_description
1 polymer ?
#
loop_
_entity_poly.entity_id
_entity_poly.type
_entity_poly.pdbx_seq_one_letter_code
_entity_poly.pdbx_strand_id
1 'polypeptide(L)'
;MPTATIIGSGPNGLSAAITLAAAGVETTVLERNTRIGGGCSTAEVTQPGFLHDLGSSTYPLGAASPFYDSLFLTIFWITSQAAFAHLLDDGTAVILEHSIEETVETLDACDRKAYRSLIEPVVSNFAALTEEILGPILHIPRSPFVLARFGLSALLPALSLARSHFAGKRAQALFAGVSTHSILPLETTASAAVGLTMIAAGHTKGWPILHGGAQTLTDALVRHLENLGGRVENGHDVTDLPLSDLVLADITPRQLLRIAGPHLSGDYRNQLKRFRYGAGAFKIDYALSAPIPWTARECQRAATVHIGGSLEEIAQAERTLSPNKPFVLLGQPSVFDSSRAPAGQHTAWAYCHVPNGSTEDYVESIERQIVRYAPGFRDCILSRSVSSPKALESWNPNLVGGDILGGAMNVRQLLFRPTRSLYRTSRTGLYLCGASTPPGGGVHGMCGFHAAKMALADLGL
;
A
#
# COMPACT_ATOMS: atom_id res chain seq x y z
N MET A 1 -21.83 27.64 9.42
CA MET A 1 -20.61 26.84 9.45
C MET A 1 -20.26 26.50 8.02
N PRO A 2 -18.99 26.46 7.64
CA PRO A 2 -18.60 26.00 6.31
C PRO A 2 -18.98 24.54 6.11
N THR A 3 -19.29 24.17 4.88
CA THR A 3 -19.70 22.83 4.47
C THR A 3 -18.61 22.17 3.63
N ALA A 4 -18.41 20.87 3.80
CA ALA A 4 -17.48 20.08 3.01
C ALA A 4 -18.11 18.80 2.48
N THR A 5 -17.89 18.50 1.22
CA THR A 5 -18.21 17.22 0.61
C THR A 5 -16.92 16.50 0.24
N ILE A 6 -16.79 15.26 0.70
CA ILE A 6 -15.69 14.36 0.36
C ILE A 6 -16.20 13.36 -0.67
N ILE A 7 -15.48 13.20 -1.77
CA ILE A 7 -15.82 12.22 -2.81
C ILE A 7 -14.92 10.98 -2.61
N GLY A 8 -15.54 9.87 -2.18
CA GLY A 8 -14.87 8.60 -1.89
C GLY A 8 -14.61 8.37 -0.40
N SER A 9 -14.97 7.18 0.08
CA SER A 9 -14.83 6.73 1.47
C SER A 9 -13.57 5.87 1.70
N GLY A 10 -12.57 5.99 0.84
CA GLY A 10 -11.28 5.35 1.07
C GLY A 10 -10.57 5.91 2.31
N PRO A 11 -9.49 5.27 2.78
CA PRO A 11 -8.75 5.73 3.97
C PRO A 11 -8.35 7.20 3.93
N ASN A 12 -8.00 7.72 2.76
CA ASN A 12 -7.65 9.13 2.60
C ASN A 12 -8.86 10.05 2.63
N GLY A 13 -9.97 9.65 1.99
CA GLY A 13 -11.24 10.41 2.05
C GLY A 13 -11.76 10.53 3.47
N LEU A 14 -11.81 9.41 4.22
CA LEU A 14 -12.20 9.40 5.62
C LEU A 14 -11.25 10.23 6.50
N SER A 15 -9.93 10.18 6.25
CA SER A 15 -8.95 10.99 6.96
C SER A 15 -9.15 12.49 6.71
N ALA A 16 -9.46 12.87 5.47
CA ALA A 16 -9.80 14.25 5.13
C ALA A 16 -11.09 14.70 5.85
N ALA A 17 -12.13 13.84 5.82
CA ALA A 17 -13.40 14.11 6.47
C ALA A 17 -13.24 14.32 7.99
N ILE A 18 -12.52 13.43 8.66
CA ILE A 18 -12.22 13.52 10.10
C ILE A 18 -11.49 14.82 10.42
N THR A 19 -10.47 15.17 9.62
CA THR A 19 -9.67 16.38 9.84
C THR A 19 -10.52 17.65 9.73
N LEU A 20 -11.44 17.71 8.76
CA LEU A 20 -12.36 18.84 8.57
C LEU A 20 -13.42 18.90 9.67
N ALA A 21 -14.04 17.76 9.99
CA ALA A 21 -15.06 17.68 11.04
C ALA A 21 -14.51 18.07 12.41
N ALA A 22 -13.28 17.65 12.75
CA ALA A 22 -12.58 18.04 13.97
C ALA A 22 -12.29 19.56 14.04
N ALA A 23 -12.22 20.24 12.90
CA ALA A 23 -12.10 21.71 12.82
C ALA A 23 -13.47 22.44 12.80
N GLY A 24 -14.58 21.73 12.99
CA GLY A 24 -15.93 22.33 13.03
C GLY A 24 -16.55 22.57 11.65
N VAL A 25 -16.08 21.92 10.60
CA VAL A 25 -16.68 21.96 9.26
C VAL A 25 -17.76 20.88 9.16
N GLU A 26 -18.97 21.24 8.71
CA GLU A 26 -20.03 20.26 8.45
C GLU A 26 -19.62 19.37 7.26
N THR A 27 -19.38 18.08 7.53
CA THR A 27 -18.70 17.19 6.58
C THR A 27 -19.56 16.01 6.18
N THR A 28 -19.72 15.80 4.87
CA THR A 28 -20.40 14.64 4.27
C THR A 28 -19.44 13.90 3.34
N VAL A 29 -19.36 12.58 3.47
CA VAL A 29 -18.62 11.71 2.56
C VAL A 29 -19.61 11.02 1.62
N LEU A 30 -19.38 11.10 0.32
CA LEU A 30 -20.18 10.44 -0.72
C LEU A 30 -19.39 9.26 -1.27
N GLU A 31 -19.92 8.05 -1.11
CA GLU A 31 -19.34 6.81 -1.61
C GLU A 31 -20.22 6.18 -2.68
N ARG A 32 -19.61 5.85 -3.81
CA ARG A 32 -20.32 5.27 -4.96
C ARG A 32 -20.80 3.84 -4.73
N ASN A 33 -19.99 3.02 -4.01
CA ASN A 33 -20.33 1.64 -3.72
C ASN A 33 -21.27 1.52 -2.51
N THR A 34 -21.98 0.42 -2.42
CA THR A 34 -22.78 0.09 -1.20
C THR A 34 -21.88 -0.24 -0.01
N ARG A 35 -20.66 -0.75 -0.28
CA ARG A 35 -19.62 -0.99 0.73
C ARG A 35 -18.67 0.20 0.79
N ILE A 36 -18.53 0.76 1.97
CA ILE A 36 -17.58 1.85 2.26
C ILE A 36 -16.17 1.31 2.47
N GLY A 37 -15.14 2.17 2.28
CA GLY A 37 -13.74 1.86 2.59
C GLY A 37 -12.79 1.81 1.40
N GLY A 38 -13.30 1.89 0.16
CA GLY A 38 -12.45 1.86 -1.02
C GLY A 38 -11.56 0.61 -1.04
N GLY A 39 -10.22 0.80 -1.15
CA GLY A 39 -9.25 -0.28 -1.10
C GLY A 39 -9.10 -0.96 0.27
N CYS A 40 -9.73 -0.44 1.32
CA CYS A 40 -9.65 -0.97 2.68
C CYS A 40 -11.00 -1.61 3.08
N SER A 41 -11.34 -2.70 2.40
CA SER A 41 -12.61 -3.42 2.60
C SER A 41 -12.41 -4.94 2.56
N THR A 42 -13.29 -5.66 3.25
CA THR A 42 -13.25 -7.13 3.40
C THR A 42 -14.58 -7.72 2.96
N ALA A 43 -14.54 -8.85 2.24
CA ALA A 43 -15.74 -9.57 1.79
C ALA A 43 -15.50 -11.06 1.62
N GLU A 44 -16.59 -11.81 1.57
CA GLU A 44 -16.61 -13.21 1.13
C GLU A 44 -16.64 -13.25 -0.40
N VAL A 45 -15.51 -13.53 -1.03
CA VAL A 45 -15.41 -13.56 -2.50
C VAL A 45 -15.07 -14.94 -3.06
N THR A 46 -14.84 -15.94 -2.20
CA THR A 46 -14.60 -17.34 -2.59
C THR A 46 -15.76 -18.22 -2.18
N GLN A 47 -15.90 -18.48 -0.89
CA GLN A 47 -16.98 -19.29 -0.31
C GLN A 47 -17.51 -18.59 0.96
N PRO A 48 -18.74 -18.90 1.40
CA PRO A 48 -19.27 -18.40 2.67
C PRO A 48 -18.35 -18.74 3.86
N GLY A 49 -18.15 -17.77 4.75
CA GLY A 49 -17.29 -17.90 5.93
C GLY A 49 -15.80 -17.60 5.67
N PHE A 50 -15.38 -17.36 4.42
CA PHE A 50 -14.00 -16.99 4.10
C PHE A 50 -13.90 -15.49 3.83
N LEU A 51 -13.27 -14.75 4.74
CA LEU A 51 -13.13 -13.29 4.69
C LEU A 51 -11.83 -12.88 4.00
N HIS A 52 -11.96 -12.20 2.86
CA HIS A 52 -10.83 -11.71 2.06
C HIS A 52 -10.78 -10.19 2.03
N ASP A 53 -9.58 -9.65 2.15
CA ASP A 53 -9.33 -8.22 1.95
C ASP A 53 -9.30 -7.93 0.45
N LEU A 54 -10.21 -7.09 -0.03
CA LEU A 54 -10.36 -6.83 -1.46
C LEU A 54 -9.21 -6.03 -2.06
N GLY A 55 -8.58 -5.16 -1.27
CA GLY A 55 -7.43 -4.37 -1.66
C GLY A 55 -6.25 -4.58 -0.72
N SER A 56 -6.08 -3.69 0.25
CA SER A 56 -4.98 -3.76 1.23
C SER A 56 -5.24 -4.80 2.31
N SER A 57 -4.19 -5.51 2.75
CA SER A 57 -4.28 -6.55 3.78
C SER A 57 -3.19 -6.45 4.85
N THR A 58 -2.06 -5.82 4.54
CA THR A 58 -0.91 -5.66 5.44
C THR A 58 -0.55 -4.18 5.55
N TYR A 59 -0.25 -3.69 6.75
CA TYR A 59 -0.28 -2.25 7.05
C TYR A 59 0.97 -1.71 7.76
N PRO A 60 2.20 -1.91 7.26
CA PRO A 60 3.41 -1.39 7.92
C PRO A 60 3.40 0.15 8.02
N LEU A 61 2.98 0.86 6.98
CA LEU A 61 2.86 2.33 7.00
C LEU A 61 1.57 2.82 7.67
N GLY A 62 0.51 2.01 7.66
CA GLY A 62 -0.72 2.31 8.41
C GLY A 62 -0.46 2.30 9.91
N ALA A 63 0.23 1.28 10.42
CA ALA A 63 0.63 1.18 11.83
C ALA A 63 1.70 2.22 12.23
N ALA A 64 2.36 2.84 11.26
CA ALA A 64 3.33 3.92 11.47
C ALA A 64 2.75 5.33 11.17
N SER A 65 1.45 5.43 10.90
CA SER A 65 0.82 6.69 10.51
C SER A 65 0.69 7.65 11.69
N PRO A 66 1.32 8.84 11.65
CA PRO A 66 1.13 9.85 12.68
C PRO A 66 -0.34 10.30 12.81
N PHE A 67 -1.10 10.27 11.70
CA PHE A 67 -2.51 10.62 11.72
C PHE A 67 -3.34 9.58 12.49
N TYR A 68 -3.19 8.28 12.19
CA TYR A 68 -3.94 7.24 12.91
C TYR A 68 -3.55 7.15 14.38
N ASP A 69 -2.28 7.32 14.71
CA ASP A 69 -1.81 7.38 16.10
C ASP A 69 -2.49 8.52 16.88
N SER A 70 -2.79 9.67 16.23
CA SER A 70 -3.46 10.81 16.85
C SER A 70 -4.95 10.62 17.12
N LEU A 71 -5.60 9.63 16.46
CA LEU A 71 -7.05 9.42 16.56
C LEU A 71 -7.47 8.47 17.70
N PHE A 72 -6.53 7.76 18.32
CA PHE A 72 -6.82 6.75 19.36
C PHE A 72 -7.91 5.75 18.93
N LEU A 73 -7.84 5.28 17.68
CA LEU A 73 -8.83 4.36 17.12
C LEU A 73 -8.85 3.03 17.87
N THR A 74 -10.05 2.50 18.12
CA THR A 74 -10.23 1.14 18.65
C THR A 74 -10.12 0.13 17.51
N ILE A 75 -8.90 -0.24 17.17
CA ILE A 75 -8.56 -1.25 16.17
C ILE A 75 -7.53 -2.22 16.75
N PHE A 76 -7.58 -3.49 16.31
CA PHE A 76 -6.66 -4.52 16.78
C PHE A 76 -5.69 -4.90 15.67
N TRP A 77 -4.45 -4.45 15.81
CA TRP A 77 -3.33 -4.88 14.99
C TRP A 77 -2.86 -6.26 15.45
N ILE A 78 -2.80 -7.21 14.53
CA ILE A 78 -2.17 -8.51 14.74
C ILE A 78 -0.80 -8.47 14.08
N THR A 79 0.24 -8.59 14.89
CA THR A 79 1.62 -8.69 14.42
C THR A 79 2.02 -10.16 14.41
N SER A 80 2.42 -10.68 13.25
CA SER A 80 2.95 -12.04 13.09
C SER A 80 4.29 -12.19 13.80
N GLN A 81 4.76 -13.43 14.01
CA GLN A 81 6.02 -13.71 14.72
C GLN A 81 7.25 -13.12 14.00
N ALA A 82 7.18 -12.96 12.67
CA ALA A 82 8.17 -12.28 11.85
C ALA A 82 7.48 -11.30 10.92
N ALA A 83 8.13 -10.21 10.52
CA ALA A 83 7.53 -9.19 9.67
C ALA A 83 7.16 -9.75 8.29
N PHE A 84 8.13 -10.39 7.62
CA PHE A 84 7.88 -11.16 6.40
C PHE A 84 8.96 -12.22 6.17
N ALA A 85 8.67 -13.18 5.28
CA ALA A 85 9.61 -14.18 4.79
C ALA A 85 9.89 -13.98 3.30
N HIS A 86 11.13 -14.24 2.85
CA HIS A 86 11.50 -14.27 1.44
C HIS A 86 12.09 -15.63 1.08
N LEU A 87 11.53 -16.31 0.10
CA LEU A 87 11.91 -17.64 -0.34
C LEU A 87 13.06 -17.63 -1.34
N LEU A 88 14.03 -18.53 -1.16
CA LEU A 88 15.21 -18.69 -1.99
C LEU A 88 15.18 -20.01 -2.78
N ASP A 89 15.93 -20.07 -3.88
CA ASP A 89 15.95 -21.20 -4.82
C ASP A 89 16.48 -22.51 -4.20
N ASP A 90 17.22 -22.43 -3.11
CA ASP A 90 17.70 -23.58 -2.35
C ASP A 90 16.65 -24.21 -1.43
N GLY A 91 15.42 -23.71 -1.46
CA GLY A 91 14.31 -24.17 -0.62
C GLY A 91 14.31 -23.61 0.80
N THR A 92 15.27 -22.72 1.14
CA THR A 92 15.29 -22.00 2.42
C THR A 92 14.56 -20.66 2.32
N ALA A 93 14.34 -20.01 3.47
CA ALA A 93 13.84 -18.64 3.52
C ALA A 93 14.82 -17.73 4.27
N VAL A 94 14.80 -16.45 3.91
CA VAL A 94 15.38 -15.39 4.72
C VAL A 94 14.24 -14.61 5.38
N ILE A 95 14.38 -14.35 6.65
CA ILE A 95 13.29 -13.80 7.47
C ILE A 95 13.64 -12.38 7.91
N LEU A 96 12.71 -11.44 7.72
CA LEU A 96 12.77 -10.16 8.41
C LEU A 96 12.11 -10.36 9.78
N GLU A 97 12.93 -10.48 10.80
CA GLU A 97 12.49 -10.54 12.19
C GLU A 97 12.16 -9.12 12.71
N HIS A 98 11.52 -9.03 13.86
CA HIS A 98 11.29 -7.72 14.50
C HIS A 98 12.59 -7.11 15.01
N SER A 99 13.52 -7.93 15.47
CA SER A 99 14.86 -7.50 15.88
C SER A 99 15.84 -7.49 14.70
N ILE A 100 16.68 -6.45 14.62
CA ILE A 100 17.80 -6.40 13.68
C ILE A 100 18.77 -7.56 13.97
N GLU A 101 19.01 -7.85 15.26
CA GLU A 101 19.92 -8.91 15.68
C GLU A 101 19.43 -10.29 15.24
N GLU A 102 18.15 -10.58 15.38
CA GLU A 102 17.57 -11.84 14.91
C GLU A 102 17.57 -11.93 13.37
N THR A 103 17.31 -10.83 12.69
CA THR A 103 17.36 -10.78 11.22
C THR A 103 18.74 -11.10 10.69
N VAL A 104 19.81 -10.52 11.25
CA VAL A 104 21.18 -10.76 10.75
C VAL A 104 21.63 -12.20 10.95
N GLU A 105 21.06 -12.95 11.90
CA GLU A 105 21.33 -14.38 12.03
C GLU A 105 20.74 -15.21 10.87
N THR A 106 19.74 -14.71 10.17
CA THR A 106 19.17 -15.33 8.97
C THR A 106 19.97 -15.02 7.70
N LEU A 107 20.92 -14.05 7.76
CA LEU A 107 21.74 -13.60 6.64
C LEU A 107 23.07 -14.34 6.57
N ASP A 108 23.72 -14.25 5.41
CA ASP A 108 25.10 -14.67 5.25
C ASP A 108 26.00 -13.89 6.20
N ALA A 109 26.96 -14.55 6.85
CA ALA A 109 27.82 -13.96 7.88
C ALA A 109 28.58 -12.70 7.39
N CYS A 110 28.95 -12.67 6.10
CA CYS A 110 29.64 -11.53 5.48
C CYS A 110 28.78 -10.25 5.45
N ASP A 111 27.45 -10.38 5.47
CA ASP A 111 26.54 -9.24 5.33
C ASP A 111 25.96 -8.72 6.65
N ARG A 112 26.18 -9.41 7.76
CA ARG A 112 25.64 -9.02 9.07
C ARG A 112 26.00 -7.58 9.45
N LYS A 113 27.26 -7.19 9.26
CA LYS A 113 27.73 -5.81 9.53
C LYS A 113 27.18 -4.82 8.52
N ALA A 114 27.13 -5.19 7.24
CA ALA A 114 26.59 -4.36 6.18
C ALA A 114 25.10 -4.05 6.43
N TYR A 115 24.33 -5.08 6.76
CA TYR A 115 22.90 -4.91 7.07
C TYR A 115 22.69 -3.94 8.23
N ARG A 116 23.38 -4.12 9.36
CA ARG A 116 23.30 -3.19 10.50
C ARG A 116 23.65 -1.77 10.09
N SER A 117 24.76 -1.56 9.38
CA SER A 117 25.20 -0.21 9.00
C SER A 117 24.20 0.53 8.10
N LEU A 118 23.44 -0.20 7.28
CA LEU A 118 22.43 0.37 6.39
C LEU A 118 21.09 0.61 7.11
N ILE A 119 20.66 -0.36 7.91
CA ILE A 119 19.27 -0.41 8.40
C ILE A 119 19.13 0.23 9.79
N GLU A 120 20.08 0.01 10.71
CA GLU A 120 19.99 0.53 12.08
C GLU A 120 19.80 2.06 12.16
N PRO A 121 20.48 2.90 11.34
CA PRO A 121 20.22 4.34 11.34
C PRO A 121 18.82 4.74 10.89
N VAL A 122 18.19 3.96 10.00
CA VAL A 122 16.83 4.21 9.53
C VAL A 122 15.83 3.80 10.62
N VAL A 123 16.04 2.64 11.23
CA VAL A 123 15.21 2.12 12.34
C VAL A 123 15.24 3.04 13.55
N SER A 124 16.46 3.43 13.98
CA SER A 124 16.64 4.31 15.16
C SER A 124 16.00 5.69 15.01
N ASN A 125 15.77 6.14 13.78
CA ASN A 125 15.17 7.44 13.49
C ASN A 125 13.82 7.32 12.76
N PHE A 126 13.19 6.14 12.80
CA PHE A 126 12.03 5.86 11.96
C PHE A 126 10.83 6.79 12.24
N ALA A 127 10.57 7.13 13.49
CA ALA A 127 9.50 8.07 13.85
C ALA A 127 9.74 9.46 13.25
N ALA A 128 10.96 9.99 13.37
CA ALA A 128 11.31 11.28 12.75
C ALA A 128 11.28 11.20 11.21
N LEU A 129 11.72 10.08 10.65
CA LEU A 129 11.71 9.87 9.21
C LEU A 129 10.28 9.80 8.67
N THR A 130 9.34 9.13 9.34
CA THR A 130 7.94 9.05 8.90
C THR A 130 7.26 10.41 8.86
N GLU A 131 7.59 11.33 9.77
CA GLU A 131 7.11 12.72 9.70
C GLU A 131 7.61 13.46 8.45
N GLU A 132 8.81 13.13 7.97
CA GLU A 132 9.42 13.74 6.79
C GLU A 132 8.89 13.16 5.47
N ILE A 133 8.68 11.84 5.40
CA ILE A 133 8.35 11.15 4.14
C ILE A 133 6.85 10.89 3.94
N LEU A 134 6.04 10.92 5.01
CA LEU A 134 4.59 10.74 4.90
C LEU A 134 3.85 12.07 4.64
N GLY A 135 4.43 12.92 3.82
CA GLY A 135 3.89 14.19 3.36
C GLY A 135 4.48 14.61 2.01
N PRO A 136 4.30 15.88 1.62
CA PRO A 136 5.00 16.44 0.47
C PRO A 136 6.51 16.39 0.67
N ILE A 137 7.25 15.76 -0.23
CA ILE A 137 8.71 15.62 -0.11
C ILE A 137 9.43 16.98 -0.14
N LEU A 138 8.90 17.94 -0.91
CA LEU A 138 9.43 19.29 -0.96
C LEU A 138 8.83 20.14 0.15
N HIS A 139 9.47 20.12 1.31
CA HIS A 139 9.13 20.93 2.48
C HIS A 139 10.41 21.34 3.23
N ILE A 140 10.28 22.24 4.21
CA ILE A 140 11.38 22.54 5.13
C ILE A 140 11.46 21.40 6.15
N PRO A 141 12.53 20.60 6.15
CA PRO A 141 12.58 19.43 7.01
C PRO A 141 12.74 19.80 8.50
N ARG A 142 12.02 19.09 9.36
CA ARG A 142 12.18 19.19 10.82
C ARG A 142 13.43 18.47 11.30
N SER A 143 13.79 17.36 10.60
CA SER A 143 14.93 16.51 10.92
C SER A 143 15.89 16.40 9.71
N PRO A 144 16.59 17.52 9.34
CA PRO A 144 17.34 17.59 8.08
C PRO A 144 18.48 16.55 7.98
N PHE A 145 19.15 16.24 9.10
CA PHE A 145 20.22 15.23 9.11
C PHE A 145 19.68 13.81 8.91
N VAL A 146 18.52 13.48 9.49
CA VAL A 146 17.85 12.18 9.30
C VAL A 146 17.47 12.03 7.84
N LEU A 147 16.79 13.03 7.27
CA LEU A 147 16.35 13.03 5.88
C LEU A 147 17.54 12.98 4.90
N ALA A 148 18.60 13.74 5.14
CA ALA A 148 19.81 13.74 4.31
C ALA A 148 20.50 12.37 4.33
N ARG A 149 20.70 11.77 5.53
CA ARG A 149 21.30 10.45 5.68
C ARG A 149 20.49 9.37 4.97
N PHE A 150 19.18 9.37 5.15
CA PHE A 150 18.26 8.47 4.45
C PHE A 150 18.37 8.66 2.94
N GLY A 151 18.36 9.91 2.46
CA GLY A 151 18.40 10.27 1.05
C GLY A 151 19.62 9.74 0.31
N LEU A 152 20.78 9.64 0.96
CA LEU A 152 22.00 9.11 0.36
C LEU A 152 21.83 7.67 -0.20
N SER A 153 21.09 6.82 0.52
CA SER A 153 20.81 5.45 0.08
C SER A 153 19.46 5.35 -0.65
N ALA A 154 18.47 6.11 -0.23
CA ALA A 154 17.10 6.06 -0.75
C ALA A 154 17.00 6.49 -2.22
N LEU A 155 17.85 7.44 -2.67
CA LEU A 155 17.87 7.90 -4.05
C LEU A 155 18.52 6.91 -5.02
N LEU A 156 19.21 5.89 -4.53
CA LEU A 156 19.82 4.87 -5.38
C LEU A 156 18.76 3.92 -5.98
N PRO A 157 19.07 3.31 -7.14
CA PRO A 157 18.35 2.14 -7.59
C PRO A 157 18.51 0.98 -6.60
N ALA A 158 17.42 0.27 -6.27
CA ALA A 158 17.45 -0.85 -5.32
C ALA A 158 18.42 -1.94 -5.75
N LEU A 159 18.46 -2.27 -7.05
CA LEU A 159 19.40 -3.24 -7.61
C LEU A 159 20.86 -2.84 -7.36
N SER A 160 21.18 -1.56 -7.59
CA SER A 160 22.54 -1.04 -7.40
C SER A 160 22.93 -1.05 -5.93
N LEU A 161 22.03 -0.60 -5.05
CA LEU A 161 22.27 -0.60 -3.61
C LEU A 161 22.47 -2.04 -3.08
N ALA A 162 21.60 -2.99 -3.47
CA ALA A 162 21.73 -4.38 -3.06
C ALA A 162 23.09 -4.98 -3.45
N ARG A 163 23.51 -4.78 -4.71
CA ARG A 163 24.78 -5.34 -5.23
C ARG A 163 26.03 -4.70 -4.63
N SER A 164 26.00 -3.40 -4.38
CA SER A 164 27.16 -2.68 -3.85
C SER A 164 27.32 -2.83 -2.33
N HIS A 165 26.21 -3.10 -1.63
CA HIS A 165 26.20 -3.11 -0.18
C HIS A 165 26.25 -4.51 0.42
N PHE A 166 25.71 -5.53 -0.28
CA PHE A 166 25.64 -6.92 0.17
C PHE A 166 26.42 -7.84 -0.77
N ALA A 167 27.21 -8.74 -0.18
CA ALA A 167 27.96 -9.75 -0.91
C ALA A 167 27.19 -11.08 -1.02
N GLY A 168 26.40 -11.42 -0.02
CA GLY A 168 25.64 -12.66 0.07
C GLY A 168 24.26 -12.57 -0.58
N LYS A 169 23.80 -13.72 -1.09
CA LYS A 169 22.52 -13.82 -1.82
C LYS A 169 21.31 -13.57 -0.94
N ARG A 170 21.38 -13.93 0.34
CA ARG A 170 20.25 -13.80 1.27
C ARG A 170 19.89 -12.34 1.53
N ALA A 171 20.86 -11.50 1.86
CA ALA A 171 20.64 -10.07 2.08
C ALA A 171 20.22 -9.35 0.80
N GLN A 172 20.83 -9.71 -0.35
CA GLN A 172 20.45 -9.15 -1.65
C GLN A 172 19.00 -9.47 -2.01
N ALA A 173 18.56 -10.73 -1.84
CA ALA A 173 17.21 -11.17 -2.16
C ALA A 173 16.17 -10.56 -1.21
N LEU A 174 16.47 -10.51 0.10
CA LEU A 174 15.60 -9.86 1.09
C LEU A 174 15.34 -8.40 0.72
N PHE A 175 16.41 -7.63 0.46
CA PHE A 175 16.30 -6.21 0.10
C PHE A 175 15.61 -6.00 -1.23
N ALA A 176 15.91 -6.83 -2.25
CA ALA A 176 15.25 -6.76 -3.55
C ALA A 176 13.75 -7.06 -3.42
N GLY A 177 13.39 -8.15 -2.73
CA GLY A 177 12.00 -8.56 -2.55
C GLY A 177 11.15 -7.47 -1.92
N VAL A 178 11.65 -6.81 -0.87
CA VAL A 178 10.89 -5.72 -0.26
C VAL A 178 10.86 -4.45 -1.12
N SER A 179 11.88 -4.22 -1.95
CA SER A 179 11.92 -3.04 -2.83
C SER A 179 10.91 -3.12 -3.98
N THR A 180 10.37 -4.32 -4.30
CA THR A 180 9.31 -4.50 -5.30
C THR A 180 8.01 -3.78 -4.92
N HIS A 181 7.79 -3.49 -3.63
CA HIS A 181 6.64 -2.67 -3.19
C HIS A 181 6.65 -1.24 -3.78
N SER A 182 7.73 -0.83 -4.42
CA SER A 182 7.77 0.41 -5.23
C SER A 182 6.96 0.29 -6.53
N ILE A 183 6.69 -0.94 -6.99
CA ILE A 183 6.08 -1.28 -8.28
C ILE A 183 6.83 -0.59 -9.44
N LEU A 184 8.15 -0.63 -9.34
CA LEU A 184 9.10 -0.11 -10.34
C LEU A 184 10.16 -1.15 -10.65
N PRO A 185 10.73 -1.14 -11.86
CA PRO A 185 11.98 -1.86 -12.11
C PRO A 185 13.03 -1.46 -11.08
N LEU A 186 13.73 -2.44 -10.48
CA LEU A 186 14.69 -2.21 -9.40
C LEU A 186 15.90 -1.37 -9.81
N GLU A 187 16.08 -1.13 -11.10
CA GLU A 187 17.06 -0.22 -11.70
C GLU A 187 16.64 1.25 -11.66
N THR A 188 15.40 1.50 -11.30
CA THR A 188 14.86 2.87 -11.29
C THR A 188 15.43 3.65 -10.10
N THR A 189 15.86 4.88 -10.35
CA THR A 189 16.28 5.83 -9.30
C THR A 189 15.22 5.95 -8.21
N ALA A 190 15.66 5.96 -6.96
CA ALA A 190 14.83 6.01 -5.75
C ALA A 190 13.95 4.76 -5.48
N SER A 191 14.10 3.66 -6.21
CA SER A 191 13.42 2.40 -5.85
C SER A 191 13.89 1.82 -4.51
N ALA A 192 15.12 2.15 -4.06
CA ALA A 192 15.62 1.75 -2.75
C ALA A 192 14.89 2.43 -1.58
N ALA A 193 14.29 3.60 -1.79
CA ALA A 193 13.57 4.32 -0.73
C ALA A 193 12.47 3.47 -0.11
N VAL A 194 11.69 2.79 -0.95
CA VAL A 194 10.61 1.91 -0.50
C VAL A 194 11.17 0.72 0.29
N GLY A 195 12.21 0.06 -0.23
CA GLY A 195 12.88 -1.05 0.46
C GLY A 195 13.36 -0.67 1.87
N LEU A 196 14.10 0.45 1.99
CA LEU A 196 14.59 0.96 3.26
C LEU A 196 13.47 1.30 4.24
N THR A 197 12.44 2.00 3.76
CA THR A 197 11.28 2.40 4.58
C THR A 197 10.50 1.19 5.08
N MET A 198 10.25 0.21 4.21
CA MET A 198 9.45 -0.97 4.54
C MET A 198 10.20 -1.94 5.45
N ILE A 199 11.53 -2.09 5.30
CA ILE A 199 12.38 -2.84 6.24
C ILE A 199 12.36 -2.16 7.62
N ALA A 200 12.54 -0.84 7.66
CA ALA A 200 12.52 -0.11 8.93
C ALA A 200 11.15 -0.17 9.61
N ALA A 201 10.05 -0.11 8.84
CA ALA A 201 8.71 -0.35 9.36
C ALA A 201 8.58 -1.77 9.94
N GLY A 202 9.15 -2.78 9.28
CA GLY A 202 9.19 -4.16 9.76
C GLY A 202 9.86 -4.30 11.12
N HIS A 203 10.99 -3.64 11.33
CA HIS A 203 11.69 -3.65 12.62
C HIS A 203 11.03 -2.81 13.71
N THR A 204 10.24 -1.81 13.37
CA THR A 204 9.67 -0.86 14.36
C THR A 204 8.21 -1.12 14.68
N LYS A 205 7.42 -1.46 13.68
CA LYS A 205 5.96 -1.65 13.78
C LYS A 205 5.52 -3.08 13.40
N GLY A 206 6.42 -3.86 12.80
CA GLY A 206 6.08 -5.11 12.14
C GLY A 206 5.38 -4.89 10.80
N TRP A 207 4.84 -5.96 10.25
CA TRP A 207 3.93 -5.92 9.12
C TRP A 207 2.56 -6.43 9.55
N PRO A 208 1.82 -5.64 10.37
CA PRO A 208 0.59 -6.09 10.97
C PRO A 208 -0.53 -6.23 9.95
N ILE A 209 -1.43 -7.15 10.26
CA ILE A 209 -2.75 -7.27 9.65
C ILE A 209 -3.81 -6.75 10.63
N LEU A 210 -5.02 -6.56 10.15
CA LEU A 210 -6.16 -6.17 11.00
C LEU A 210 -6.99 -7.39 11.38
N HIS A 211 -7.29 -7.53 12.67
CA HIS A 211 -8.22 -8.53 13.16
C HIS A 211 -9.60 -8.34 12.47
N GLY A 212 -10.15 -9.43 11.92
CA GLY A 212 -11.41 -9.38 11.17
C GLY A 212 -11.30 -8.77 9.77
N GLY A 213 -10.14 -8.23 9.38
CA GLY A 213 -9.88 -7.70 8.05
C GLY A 213 -9.83 -6.20 7.91
N ALA A 214 -9.53 -5.76 6.71
CA ALA A 214 -9.37 -4.36 6.30
C ALA A 214 -10.58 -3.48 6.68
N GLN A 215 -11.78 -4.04 6.59
CA GLN A 215 -13.02 -3.32 6.89
C GLN A 215 -13.04 -2.74 8.30
N THR A 216 -12.36 -3.38 9.25
CA THR A 216 -12.35 -2.91 10.66
C THR A 216 -11.68 -1.55 10.83
N LEU A 217 -10.67 -1.21 10.03
CA LEU A 217 -10.08 0.13 10.00
C LEU A 217 -11.07 1.15 9.43
N THR A 218 -11.72 0.81 8.33
CA THR A 218 -12.76 1.66 7.72
C THR A 218 -13.88 1.96 8.71
N ASP A 219 -14.40 0.92 9.36
CA ASP A 219 -15.49 1.05 10.34
C ASP A 219 -15.08 1.90 11.56
N ALA A 220 -13.82 1.79 12.00
CA ALA A 220 -13.30 2.62 13.07
C ALA A 220 -13.18 4.10 12.66
N LEU A 221 -12.72 4.37 11.43
CA LEU A 221 -12.64 5.73 10.89
C LEU A 221 -14.04 6.34 10.72
N VAL A 222 -15.01 5.58 10.22
CA VAL A 222 -16.39 6.04 10.07
C VAL A 222 -17.01 6.37 11.43
N ARG A 223 -16.91 5.47 12.41
CA ARG A 223 -17.39 5.75 13.77
C ARG A 223 -16.76 7.01 14.37
N HIS A 224 -15.44 7.20 14.13
CA HIS A 224 -14.76 8.41 14.60
C HIS A 224 -15.31 9.69 13.92
N LEU A 225 -15.54 9.64 12.61
CA LEU A 225 -16.15 10.73 11.86
C LEU A 225 -17.58 11.07 12.37
N GLU A 226 -18.40 10.03 12.58
CA GLU A 226 -19.79 10.18 13.09
C GLU A 226 -19.81 10.80 14.50
N ASN A 227 -18.86 10.42 15.37
CA ASN A 227 -18.71 11.02 16.70
C ASN A 227 -18.35 12.52 16.64
N LEU A 228 -17.75 12.98 15.53
CA LEU A 228 -17.47 14.39 15.25
C LEU A 228 -18.66 15.10 14.54
N GLY A 229 -19.77 14.40 14.31
CA GLY A 229 -20.96 14.95 13.64
C GLY A 229 -20.91 14.88 12.10
N GLY A 230 -19.89 14.24 11.51
CA GLY A 230 -19.85 13.97 10.08
C GLY A 230 -20.72 12.78 9.69
N ARG A 231 -20.96 12.60 8.40
CA ARG A 231 -21.79 11.49 7.87
C ARG A 231 -21.21 10.87 6.61
N VAL A 232 -21.58 9.62 6.34
CA VAL A 232 -21.20 8.88 5.12
C VAL A 232 -22.48 8.44 4.40
N GLU A 233 -22.60 8.78 3.12
CA GLU A 233 -23.68 8.38 2.23
C GLU A 233 -23.12 7.45 1.16
N ASN A 234 -23.52 6.19 1.17
CA ASN A 234 -23.09 5.19 0.20
C ASN A 234 -24.11 5.00 -0.94
N GLY A 235 -23.71 4.31 -2.02
CA GLY A 235 -24.54 4.15 -3.23
C GLY A 235 -24.67 5.45 -4.04
N HIS A 236 -23.81 6.43 -3.81
CA HIS A 236 -23.87 7.76 -4.41
C HIS A 236 -22.71 7.98 -5.42
N ASP A 237 -22.90 7.63 -6.69
CA ASP A 237 -21.91 7.90 -7.74
C ASP A 237 -21.93 9.39 -8.12
N VAL A 238 -20.88 10.11 -7.74
CA VAL A 238 -20.73 11.52 -8.05
C VAL A 238 -20.32 11.70 -9.51
N THR A 239 -21.20 12.31 -10.31
CA THR A 239 -20.98 12.59 -11.74
C THR A 239 -20.63 14.06 -12.00
N ASP A 240 -21.06 14.96 -11.11
CA ASP A 240 -20.82 16.40 -11.17
C ASP A 240 -20.31 16.93 -9.82
N LEU A 241 -19.70 18.10 -9.81
CA LEU A 241 -19.20 18.69 -8.57
C LEU A 241 -20.34 19.02 -7.59
N PRO A 242 -20.25 18.51 -6.34
CA PRO A 242 -21.19 18.88 -5.28
C PRO A 242 -21.16 20.39 -4.98
N LEU A 243 -22.31 20.90 -4.53
CA LEU A 243 -22.45 22.27 -4.05
C LEU A 243 -22.08 22.33 -2.56
N SER A 244 -20.83 22.67 -2.27
CA SER A 244 -20.26 22.84 -0.93
C SER A 244 -19.15 23.88 -0.97
N ASP A 245 -18.85 24.50 0.18
CA ASP A 245 -17.75 25.45 0.30
C ASP A 245 -16.40 24.78 -0.03
N LEU A 246 -16.25 23.51 0.41
CA LEU A 246 -15.11 22.67 0.14
C LEU A 246 -15.53 21.35 -0.52
N VAL A 247 -14.78 20.92 -1.53
CA VAL A 247 -14.87 19.58 -2.11
C VAL A 247 -13.48 18.94 -2.08
N LEU A 248 -13.33 17.85 -1.33
CA LEU A 248 -12.08 17.07 -1.32
C LEU A 248 -12.33 15.72 -1.99
N ALA A 249 -11.56 15.42 -3.03
CA ALA A 249 -11.79 14.28 -3.90
C ALA A 249 -10.73 13.20 -3.68
N ASP A 250 -11.12 12.08 -3.01
CA ASP A 250 -10.32 10.85 -2.89
C ASP A 250 -10.43 10.02 -4.16
N ILE A 251 -10.06 10.63 -5.27
CA ILE A 251 -10.08 10.05 -6.62
C ILE A 251 -8.80 10.36 -7.37
N THR A 252 -8.56 9.61 -8.46
CA THR A 252 -7.39 9.84 -9.32
C THR A 252 -7.60 11.00 -10.29
N PRO A 253 -6.52 11.53 -10.90
CA PRO A 253 -6.59 12.59 -11.92
C PRO A 253 -7.56 12.29 -13.06
N ARG A 254 -7.67 11.02 -13.51
CA ARG A 254 -8.59 10.62 -14.55
C ARG A 254 -10.05 10.80 -14.13
N GLN A 255 -10.38 10.42 -12.91
CA GLN A 255 -11.73 10.57 -12.38
C GLN A 255 -12.07 12.05 -12.12
N LEU A 256 -11.10 12.83 -11.63
CA LEU A 256 -11.30 14.27 -11.45
C LEU A 256 -11.59 14.98 -12.78
N LEU A 257 -10.88 14.60 -13.86
CA LEU A 257 -11.16 15.14 -15.20
C LEU A 257 -12.58 14.82 -15.67
N ARG A 258 -13.12 13.63 -15.32
CA ARG A 258 -14.48 13.23 -15.65
C ARG A 258 -15.52 14.08 -14.92
N ILE A 259 -15.33 14.29 -13.60
CA ILE A 259 -16.33 14.95 -12.73
C ILE A 259 -16.20 16.47 -12.82
N ALA A 260 -14.97 17.00 -12.81
CA ALA A 260 -14.72 18.42 -12.65
C ALA A 260 -14.09 19.09 -13.88
N GLY A 261 -13.84 18.35 -14.96
CA GLY A 261 -13.13 18.85 -16.13
C GLY A 261 -13.58 20.21 -16.65
N PRO A 262 -14.90 20.46 -16.82
CA PRO A 262 -15.41 21.78 -17.26
C PRO A 262 -15.07 22.95 -16.31
N HIS A 263 -14.88 22.66 -15.02
CA HIS A 263 -14.63 23.65 -13.97
C HIS A 263 -13.13 23.90 -13.73
N LEU A 264 -12.24 23.17 -14.40
CA LEU A 264 -10.79 23.30 -14.28
C LEU A 264 -10.20 24.13 -15.43
N SER A 265 -9.14 24.90 -15.15
CA SER A 265 -8.42 25.63 -16.20
C SER A 265 -7.82 24.67 -17.23
N GLY A 266 -7.62 25.15 -18.47
CA GLY A 266 -7.02 24.38 -19.56
C GLY A 266 -5.64 23.83 -19.20
N ASP A 267 -4.80 24.66 -18.59
CA ASP A 267 -3.44 24.28 -18.18
C ASP A 267 -3.45 23.19 -17.10
N TYR A 268 -4.32 23.30 -16.11
CA TYR A 268 -4.44 22.29 -15.05
C TYR A 268 -4.93 20.96 -15.62
N ARG A 269 -5.95 20.97 -16.50
CA ARG A 269 -6.41 19.77 -17.22
C ARG A 269 -5.27 19.11 -18.00
N ASN A 270 -4.44 19.90 -18.69
CA ASN A 270 -3.29 19.38 -19.44
C ASN A 270 -2.24 18.76 -18.52
N GLN A 271 -2.02 19.30 -17.32
CA GLN A 271 -1.14 18.70 -16.32
C GLN A 271 -1.71 17.34 -15.84
N LEU A 272 -3.01 17.26 -15.50
CA LEU A 272 -3.66 16.02 -15.09
C LEU A 272 -3.60 14.93 -16.17
N LYS A 273 -3.77 15.28 -17.44
CA LYS A 273 -3.65 14.35 -18.58
C LYS A 273 -2.24 13.75 -18.75
N ARG A 274 -1.20 14.44 -18.22
CA ARG A 274 0.19 13.96 -18.25
C ARG A 274 0.54 13.05 -17.08
N PHE A 275 -0.37 12.88 -16.13
CA PHE A 275 -0.17 11.97 -15.00
C PHE A 275 -0.02 10.53 -15.48
N ARG A 276 0.94 9.79 -14.92
CA ARG A 276 1.27 8.43 -15.32
C ARG A 276 0.83 7.45 -14.24
N TYR A 277 0.07 6.46 -14.64
CA TYR A 277 -0.24 5.30 -13.80
C TYR A 277 0.89 4.29 -13.86
N GLY A 278 1.07 3.52 -12.77
CA GLY A 278 2.08 2.48 -12.65
C GLY A 278 1.64 1.16 -13.28
N ALA A 279 2.44 0.11 -13.07
CA ALA A 279 2.05 -1.24 -13.41
C ALA A 279 0.77 -1.63 -12.64
N GLY A 280 0.02 -2.56 -13.20
CA GLY A 280 -1.17 -3.13 -12.58
C GLY A 280 -0.84 -4.29 -11.65
N ALA A 281 -1.81 -4.67 -10.82
CA ALA A 281 -1.79 -5.92 -10.06
C ALA A 281 -2.74 -6.93 -10.68
N PHE A 282 -2.34 -8.21 -10.65
CA PHE A 282 -3.21 -9.35 -10.89
C PHE A 282 -3.27 -10.16 -9.60
N LYS A 283 -4.44 -10.20 -8.96
CA LYS A 283 -4.64 -10.75 -7.61
C LYS A 283 -5.52 -11.98 -7.64
N ILE A 284 -5.19 -12.94 -6.77
CA ILE A 284 -6.01 -14.14 -6.51
C ILE A 284 -6.25 -14.24 -5.01
N ASP A 285 -7.49 -14.45 -4.63
CA ASP A 285 -7.89 -14.82 -3.28
C ASP A 285 -8.22 -16.31 -3.23
N TYR A 286 -7.74 -17.02 -2.21
CA TYR A 286 -7.90 -18.45 -2.05
C TYR A 286 -8.64 -18.81 -0.75
N ALA A 287 -9.66 -19.66 -0.85
CA ALA A 287 -10.15 -20.48 0.27
C ALA A 287 -9.36 -21.79 0.28
N LEU A 288 -8.79 -22.15 1.41
CA LEU A 288 -7.90 -23.31 1.55
C LEU A 288 -8.42 -24.27 2.62
N SER A 289 -8.27 -25.58 2.37
CA SER A 289 -8.61 -26.65 3.32
C SER A 289 -7.58 -26.84 4.44
N ALA A 290 -6.36 -26.31 4.26
CA ALA A 290 -5.25 -26.42 5.20
C ALA A 290 -4.30 -25.22 5.04
N PRO A 291 -3.37 -24.97 5.98
CA PRO A 291 -2.30 -23.99 5.81
C PRO A 291 -1.43 -24.34 4.60
N ILE A 292 -0.81 -23.32 3.99
CA ILE A 292 0.11 -23.53 2.85
C ILE A 292 1.27 -24.44 3.30
N PRO A 293 1.53 -25.56 2.58
CA PRO A 293 2.55 -26.54 2.97
C PRO A 293 3.96 -26.10 2.55
N TRP A 294 4.48 -25.01 3.14
CA TRP A 294 5.81 -24.49 2.83
C TRP A 294 6.92 -25.50 3.08
N THR A 295 7.85 -25.64 2.15
CA THR A 295 9.10 -26.39 2.35
C THR A 295 9.95 -25.73 3.44
N ALA A 296 10.10 -24.40 3.40
CA ALA A 296 10.72 -23.61 4.47
C ALA A 296 9.67 -23.33 5.55
N ARG A 297 9.69 -24.07 6.64
CA ARG A 297 8.70 -23.95 7.73
C ARG A 297 8.66 -22.58 8.39
N GLU A 298 9.76 -21.85 8.31
CA GLU A 298 9.90 -20.48 8.82
C GLU A 298 8.87 -19.52 8.19
N CYS A 299 8.40 -19.81 6.97
CA CYS A 299 7.36 -19.01 6.31
C CYS A 299 6.03 -19.01 7.06
N GLN A 300 5.76 -20.02 7.90
CA GLN A 300 4.55 -20.07 8.76
C GLN A 300 4.58 -18.99 9.87
N ARG A 301 5.75 -18.39 10.16
CA ARG A 301 5.91 -17.35 11.18
C ARG A 301 5.55 -15.94 10.68
N ALA A 302 5.33 -15.77 9.36
CA ALA A 302 5.08 -14.49 8.73
C ALA A 302 3.70 -14.45 8.06
N ALA A 303 2.96 -13.35 8.23
CA ALA A 303 1.69 -13.13 7.53
C ALA A 303 1.90 -12.86 6.03
N THR A 304 3.08 -12.36 5.64
CA THR A 304 3.45 -12.05 4.25
C THR A 304 4.67 -12.86 3.83
N VAL A 305 4.62 -13.46 2.64
CA VAL A 305 5.70 -14.24 2.04
C VAL A 305 5.99 -13.71 0.64
N HIS A 306 7.26 -13.41 0.36
CA HIS A 306 7.75 -13.00 -0.95
C HIS A 306 8.31 -14.22 -1.70
N ILE A 307 7.85 -14.42 -2.93
CA ILE A 307 8.21 -15.55 -3.79
C ILE A 307 8.87 -15.00 -5.05
N GLY A 308 10.19 -15.07 -5.12
CA GLY A 308 10.93 -14.51 -6.26
C GLY A 308 12.34 -15.04 -6.42
N GLY A 309 12.85 -15.85 -5.46
CA GLY A 309 14.19 -16.41 -5.52
C GLY A 309 15.30 -15.36 -5.38
N SER A 310 16.23 -15.31 -6.32
CA SER A 310 17.41 -14.44 -6.26
C SER A 310 17.11 -12.97 -6.64
N LEU A 311 18.06 -12.08 -6.30
CA LEU A 311 18.04 -10.67 -6.73
C LEU A 311 17.84 -10.54 -8.26
N GLU A 312 18.53 -11.34 -9.04
CA GLU A 312 18.48 -11.30 -10.51
C GLU A 312 17.10 -11.70 -11.03
N GLU A 313 16.51 -12.73 -10.43
CA GLU A 313 15.17 -13.21 -10.77
C GLU A 313 14.13 -12.17 -10.47
N ILE A 314 14.17 -11.56 -9.28
CA ILE A 314 13.28 -10.49 -8.87
C ILE A 314 13.41 -9.28 -9.81
N ALA A 315 14.63 -8.82 -10.08
CA ALA A 315 14.89 -7.70 -10.97
C ALA A 315 14.37 -7.95 -12.39
N GLN A 316 14.54 -9.17 -12.89
CA GLN A 316 14.04 -9.57 -14.20
C GLN A 316 12.49 -9.58 -14.23
N ALA A 317 11.85 -10.13 -13.19
CA ALA A 317 10.40 -10.17 -13.07
C ALA A 317 9.78 -8.75 -13.09
N GLU A 318 10.31 -7.85 -12.24
CA GLU A 318 9.83 -6.47 -12.15
C GLU A 318 10.12 -5.62 -13.39
N ARG A 319 11.18 -5.93 -14.12
CA ARG A 319 11.52 -5.24 -15.38
C ARG A 319 10.60 -5.64 -16.53
N THR A 320 10.30 -6.94 -16.63
CA THR A 320 9.58 -7.48 -17.80
C THR A 320 8.08 -7.58 -17.58
N LEU A 321 7.64 -7.70 -16.32
CA LEU A 321 6.26 -7.97 -15.93
C LEU A 321 5.67 -9.18 -16.69
N SER A 322 6.54 -10.16 -16.98
CA SER A 322 6.20 -11.32 -17.81
C SER A 322 5.38 -12.34 -17.04
N PRO A 323 4.37 -12.97 -17.67
CA PRO A 323 3.60 -14.03 -17.04
C PRO A 323 4.40 -15.32 -16.82
N ASN A 324 5.58 -15.49 -17.42
CA ASN A 324 6.32 -16.75 -17.33
C ASN A 324 6.85 -17.07 -15.94
N LYS A 325 7.40 -16.07 -15.23
CA LYS A 325 8.00 -16.22 -13.89
C LYS A 325 7.84 -14.93 -13.10
N PRO A 326 6.61 -14.57 -12.68
CA PRO A 326 6.39 -13.34 -11.95
C PRO A 326 6.99 -13.41 -10.55
N PHE A 327 7.39 -12.26 -10.00
CA PHE A 327 7.55 -12.11 -8.57
C PHE A 327 6.16 -12.11 -7.93
N VAL A 328 5.97 -12.93 -6.89
CA VAL A 328 4.66 -13.05 -6.23
C VAL A 328 4.74 -12.59 -4.79
N LEU A 329 3.83 -11.69 -4.41
CA LEU A 329 3.56 -11.33 -3.04
C LEU A 329 2.37 -12.15 -2.56
N LEU A 330 2.54 -12.85 -1.43
CA LEU A 330 1.53 -13.73 -0.86
C LEU A 330 1.25 -13.36 0.59
N GLY A 331 -0.01 -13.36 0.97
CA GLY A 331 -0.45 -13.23 2.35
C GLY A 331 -1.25 -14.44 2.82
N GLN A 332 -1.07 -14.80 4.09
CA GLN A 332 -1.75 -15.91 4.76
C GLN A 332 -2.38 -15.44 6.09
N PRO A 333 -3.33 -14.47 6.06
CA PRO A 333 -3.81 -13.79 7.26
C PRO A 333 -4.48 -14.73 8.26
N SER A 334 -5.17 -15.76 7.81
CA SER A 334 -5.88 -16.71 8.70
C SER A 334 -4.97 -17.57 9.57
N VAL A 335 -3.67 -17.63 9.29
CA VAL A 335 -2.68 -18.29 10.17
C VAL A 335 -2.58 -17.54 11.50
N PHE A 336 -2.82 -16.23 11.49
CA PHE A 336 -2.70 -15.33 12.65
C PHE A 336 -4.05 -14.80 13.15
N ASP A 337 -5.09 -14.86 12.30
CA ASP A 337 -6.44 -14.40 12.58
C ASP A 337 -7.46 -15.49 12.22
N SER A 338 -7.85 -16.29 13.21
CA SER A 338 -8.80 -17.40 13.02
C SER A 338 -10.20 -16.93 12.62
N SER A 339 -10.53 -15.66 12.74
CA SER A 339 -11.83 -15.10 12.31
C SER A 339 -11.97 -15.04 10.79
N ARG A 340 -10.90 -15.28 10.02
CA ARG A 340 -10.87 -15.13 8.56
C ARG A 340 -11.38 -16.33 7.78
N ALA A 341 -11.53 -17.48 8.43
CA ALA A 341 -11.98 -18.70 7.78
C ALA A 341 -12.71 -19.63 8.79
N PRO A 342 -13.51 -20.59 8.32
CA PRO A 342 -14.07 -21.65 9.18
C PRO A 342 -12.97 -22.44 9.90
N ALA A 343 -13.31 -23.04 11.05
CA ALA A 343 -12.36 -23.79 11.86
C ALA A 343 -11.60 -24.86 11.06
N GLY A 344 -10.28 -24.85 11.14
CA GLY A 344 -9.39 -25.77 10.42
C GLY A 344 -9.18 -25.43 8.95
N GLN A 345 -9.79 -24.37 8.45
CA GLN A 345 -9.63 -23.86 7.08
C GLN A 345 -8.89 -22.53 7.08
N HIS A 346 -8.43 -22.09 5.90
CA HIS A 346 -7.56 -20.93 5.78
C HIS A 346 -7.91 -20.04 4.59
N THR A 347 -7.55 -18.75 4.70
CA THR A 347 -7.51 -17.82 3.57
C THR A 347 -6.08 -17.49 3.21
N ALA A 348 -5.84 -17.30 1.93
CA ALA A 348 -4.63 -16.69 1.42
C ALA A 348 -4.99 -15.75 0.26
N TRP A 349 -4.11 -14.80 0.00
CA TRP A 349 -4.13 -14.01 -1.23
C TRP A 349 -2.75 -14.02 -1.85
N ALA A 350 -2.69 -13.92 -3.17
CA ALA A 350 -1.43 -13.73 -3.89
C ALA A 350 -1.63 -12.71 -5.01
N TYR A 351 -0.63 -11.89 -5.29
CA TYR A 351 -0.64 -11.05 -6.47
C TYR A 351 0.76 -10.91 -7.08
N CYS A 352 0.80 -10.55 -8.35
CA CYS A 352 2.02 -10.14 -9.03
C CYS A 352 1.77 -8.82 -9.77
N HIS A 353 2.88 -8.15 -10.12
CA HIS A 353 2.82 -6.96 -10.96
C HIS A 353 2.70 -7.36 -12.44
N VAL A 354 1.86 -6.63 -13.17
CA VAL A 354 1.55 -6.87 -14.59
C VAL A 354 1.58 -5.55 -15.35
N PRO A 355 1.71 -5.55 -16.68
CA PRO A 355 1.55 -4.33 -17.47
C PRO A 355 0.22 -3.65 -17.17
N ASN A 356 0.22 -2.31 -17.07
CA ASN A 356 -1.00 -1.54 -16.79
C ASN A 356 -2.09 -1.88 -17.80
N GLY A 357 -3.27 -2.30 -17.31
CA GLY A 357 -4.38 -2.73 -18.17
C GLY A 357 -4.20 -4.08 -18.84
N SER A 358 -3.26 -4.92 -18.41
CA SER A 358 -3.05 -6.27 -18.95
C SER A 358 -4.35 -7.08 -18.95
N THR A 359 -4.55 -7.82 -20.04
CA THR A 359 -5.67 -8.76 -20.21
C THR A 359 -5.22 -10.22 -20.12
N GLU A 360 -3.94 -10.46 -19.88
CA GLU A 360 -3.38 -11.81 -19.75
C GLU A 360 -3.80 -12.46 -18.44
N ASP A 361 -3.92 -13.80 -18.46
CA ASP A 361 -4.19 -14.61 -17.27
C ASP A 361 -2.87 -15.04 -16.61
N TYR A 362 -2.73 -14.72 -15.32
CA TYR A 362 -1.55 -15.05 -14.51
C TYR A 362 -1.82 -16.14 -13.47
N VAL A 363 -3.00 -16.76 -13.44
CA VAL A 363 -3.36 -17.77 -12.44
C VAL A 363 -2.35 -18.91 -12.40
N GLU A 364 -2.13 -19.56 -13.55
CA GLU A 364 -1.19 -20.70 -13.64
C GLU A 364 0.24 -20.31 -13.25
N SER A 365 0.66 -19.11 -13.60
CA SER A 365 2.00 -18.61 -13.35
C SER A 365 2.23 -18.31 -11.87
N ILE A 366 1.25 -17.68 -11.21
CA ILE A 366 1.29 -17.42 -9.77
C ILE A 366 1.29 -18.74 -9.01
N GLU A 367 0.37 -19.67 -9.34
CA GLU A 367 0.30 -20.97 -8.67
C GLU A 367 1.57 -21.80 -8.86
N ARG A 368 2.18 -21.77 -10.03
CA ARG A 368 3.45 -22.44 -10.32
C ARG A 368 4.59 -21.90 -9.46
N GLN A 369 4.62 -20.59 -9.24
CA GLN A 369 5.59 -19.97 -8.33
C GLN A 369 5.35 -20.40 -6.88
N ILE A 370 4.10 -20.49 -6.43
CA ILE A 370 3.78 -20.97 -5.09
C ILE A 370 4.17 -22.45 -4.93
N VAL A 371 3.76 -23.31 -5.88
CA VAL A 371 4.08 -24.76 -5.88
C VAL A 371 5.58 -25.04 -5.86
N ARG A 372 6.39 -24.18 -6.46
CA ARG A 372 7.88 -24.30 -6.41
C ARG A 372 8.41 -24.39 -4.98
N TYR A 373 7.76 -23.74 -4.03
CA TYR A 373 8.18 -23.67 -2.62
C TYR A 373 7.19 -24.30 -1.63
N ALA A 374 6.02 -24.66 -2.13
CA ALA A 374 4.95 -25.33 -1.37
C ALA A 374 4.32 -26.45 -2.21
N PRO A 375 5.05 -27.55 -2.45
CA PRO A 375 4.47 -28.73 -3.13
C PRO A 375 3.22 -29.18 -2.40
N GLY A 376 2.11 -29.43 -3.16
CA GLY A 376 0.79 -29.74 -2.57
C GLY A 376 -0.10 -28.52 -2.33
N PHE A 377 0.34 -27.30 -2.61
CA PHE A 377 -0.48 -26.08 -2.46
C PHE A 377 -1.81 -26.21 -3.24
N ARG A 378 -1.79 -26.73 -4.47
CA ARG A 378 -2.99 -26.89 -5.28
C ARG A 378 -4.01 -27.82 -4.68
N ASP A 379 -3.57 -28.83 -3.92
CA ASP A 379 -4.44 -29.80 -3.26
C ASP A 379 -5.18 -29.17 -2.05
N CYS A 380 -4.66 -28.05 -1.53
CA CYS A 380 -5.30 -27.29 -0.47
C CYS A 380 -6.39 -26.34 -0.99
N ILE A 381 -6.47 -26.05 -2.30
CA ILE A 381 -7.39 -25.05 -2.85
C ILE A 381 -8.82 -25.59 -2.86
N LEU A 382 -9.70 -24.98 -2.07
CA LEU A 382 -11.15 -25.22 -2.11
C LEU A 382 -11.83 -24.37 -3.17
N SER A 383 -11.44 -23.11 -3.25
CA SER A 383 -11.96 -22.12 -4.22
C SER A 383 -11.00 -20.96 -4.37
N ARG A 384 -11.13 -20.26 -5.49
CA ARG A 384 -10.38 -19.03 -5.77
C ARG A 384 -11.25 -17.96 -6.39
N SER A 385 -10.91 -16.70 -6.15
CA SER A 385 -11.47 -15.53 -6.80
C SER A 385 -10.35 -14.75 -7.47
N VAL A 386 -10.52 -14.37 -8.73
CA VAL A 386 -9.49 -13.70 -9.54
C VAL A 386 -9.88 -12.26 -9.79
N SER A 387 -8.96 -11.35 -9.47
CA SER A 387 -9.08 -9.92 -9.73
C SER A 387 -8.00 -9.48 -10.73
N SER A 388 -8.36 -9.51 -12.02
CA SER A 388 -7.54 -8.95 -13.10
C SER A 388 -7.45 -7.41 -12.99
N PRO A 389 -6.52 -6.73 -13.69
CA PRO A 389 -6.47 -5.28 -13.76
C PRO A 389 -7.81 -4.63 -14.10
N LYS A 390 -8.54 -5.20 -15.03
CA LYS A 390 -9.89 -4.75 -15.42
C LYS A 390 -10.91 -4.95 -14.31
N ALA A 391 -10.88 -6.08 -13.59
CA ALA A 391 -11.78 -6.34 -12.48
C ALA A 391 -11.51 -5.37 -11.32
N LEU A 392 -10.23 -5.13 -10.99
CA LEU A 392 -9.82 -4.16 -9.98
C LEU A 392 -10.31 -2.74 -10.32
N GLU A 393 -10.12 -2.29 -11.56
CA GLU A 393 -10.60 -0.98 -12.02
C GLU A 393 -12.14 -0.87 -12.02
N SER A 394 -12.85 -1.96 -12.37
CA SER A 394 -14.32 -1.99 -12.35
C SER A 394 -14.86 -1.90 -10.93
N TRP A 395 -14.20 -2.56 -9.97
CA TRP A 395 -14.53 -2.49 -8.55
C TRP A 395 -14.21 -1.11 -7.96
N ASN A 396 -13.02 -0.60 -8.24
CA ASN A 396 -12.59 0.73 -7.79
C ASN A 396 -11.94 1.50 -8.96
N PRO A 397 -12.63 2.49 -9.55
CA PRO A 397 -12.15 3.26 -10.70
C PRO A 397 -10.85 4.05 -10.46
N ASN A 398 -10.41 4.15 -9.21
CA ASN A 398 -9.12 4.74 -8.86
C ASN A 398 -7.94 3.80 -9.17
N LEU A 399 -8.20 2.49 -9.30
CA LEU A 399 -7.20 1.48 -9.66
C LEU A 399 -7.04 1.39 -11.18
N VAL A 400 -6.62 2.48 -11.80
CA VAL A 400 -6.55 2.65 -13.25
C VAL A 400 -5.62 1.63 -13.90
N GLY A 401 -6.18 0.72 -14.71
CA GLY A 401 -5.41 -0.38 -15.31
C GLY A 401 -4.82 -1.35 -14.27
N GLY A 402 -5.39 -1.41 -13.06
CA GLY A 402 -4.92 -2.21 -11.95
C GLY A 402 -3.83 -1.56 -11.09
N ASP A 403 -3.46 -0.29 -11.33
CA ASP A 403 -2.49 0.44 -10.50
C ASP A 403 -3.02 0.61 -9.08
N ILE A 404 -2.38 -0.04 -8.11
CA ILE A 404 -2.77 -0.04 -6.69
C ILE A 404 -2.10 1.07 -5.87
N LEU A 405 -1.14 1.83 -6.45
CA LEU A 405 -0.44 2.93 -5.77
C LEU A 405 -1.02 4.32 -6.08
N GLY A 406 -2.02 4.37 -6.99
CA GLY A 406 -2.63 5.64 -7.41
C GLY A 406 -1.71 6.52 -8.24
N GLY A 407 -0.77 5.92 -8.96
CA GLY A 407 0.19 6.56 -9.87
C GLY A 407 1.61 6.03 -9.73
N ALA A 408 2.37 6.04 -10.82
CA ALA A 408 3.75 5.56 -10.87
C ALA A 408 4.64 6.32 -9.86
N MET A 409 5.48 5.59 -9.12
CA MET A 409 6.34 6.10 -8.05
C MET A 409 7.70 6.63 -8.57
N ASN A 410 7.76 7.11 -9.83
CA ASN A 410 8.98 7.71 -10.36
C ASN A 410 9.29 9.07 -9.68
N VAL A 411 10.57 9.46 -9.68
CA VAL A 411 11.07 10.66 -8.97
C VAL A 411 10.27 11.91 -9.30
N ARG A 412 9.91 12.12 -10.57
CA ARG A 412 9.13 13.31 -10.97
C ARG A 412 7.76 13.34 -10.27
N GLN A 413 7.05 12.21 -10.22
CA GLN A 413 5.74 12.14 -9.58
C GLN A 413 5.84 12.07 -8.05
N LEU A 414 6.92 11.56 -7.49
CA LEU A 414 7.17 11.68 -6.06
C LEU A 414 7.25 13.14 -5.62
N LEU A 415 7.90 14.00 -6.41
CA LEU A 415 8.08 15.43 -6.10
C LEU A 415 6.84 16.27 -6.42
N PHE A 416 6.10 15.93 -7.49
CA PHE A 416 5.07 16.79 -8.07
C PHE A 416 3.80 16.04 -8.45
N ARG A 417 3.25 15.22 -7.53
CA ARG A 417 2.03 14.48 -7.81
C ARG A 417 0.78 15.14 -7.24
N PRO A 418 -0.36 15.14 -7.96
CA PRO A 418 -0.44 14.82 -9.39
C PRO A 418 0.06 15.97 -10.28
N THR A 419 0.23 17.17 -9.70
CA THR A 419 0.73 18.40 -10.31
C THR A 419 1.61 19.16 -9.32
N ARG A 420 2.23 20.25 -9.75
CA ARG A 420 3.03 21.13 -8.85
C ARG A 420 2.20 21.78 -7.74
N SER A 421 0.87 21.87 -7.93
CA SER A 421 -0.04 22.41 -6.91
C SER A 421 -0.39 21.40 -5.81
N LEU A 422 0.14 20.18 -5.91
CA LEU A 422 -0.06 19.06 -4.97
C LEU A 422 -1.57 18.76 -4.79
N TYR A 423 -2.15 19.15 -3.66
CA TYR A 423 -3.56 18.90 -3.33
C TYR A 423 -4.53 19.89 -3.98
N ARG A 424 -4.10 21.15 -4.19
CA ARG A 424 -4.95 22.18 -4.77
C ARG A 424 -5.21 21.94 -6.25
N THR A 425 -6.43 22.26 -6.69
CA THR A 425 -6.77 22.33 -8.10
C THR A 425 -6.73 23.78 -8.61
N SER A 426 -7.04 23.97 -9.88
CA SER A 426 -7.21 25.34 -10.43
C SER A 426 -8.56 25.99 -10.08
N ARG A 427 -9.45 25.26 -9.38
CA ARG A 427 -10.73 25.76 -8.86
C ARG A 427 -10.59 25.94 -7.35
N THR A 428 -10.87 27.14 -6.85
CA THR A 428 -10.96 27.44 -5.42
C THR A 428 -11.98 26.53 -4.75
N GLY A 429 -11.67 26.04 -3.56
CA GLY A 429 -12.53 25.13 -2.80
C GLY A 429 -12.52 23.68 -3.27
N LEU A 430 -11.77 23.33 -4.34
CA LEU A 430 -11.65 21.96 -4.84
C LEU A 430 -10.24 21.42 -4.66
N TYR A 431 -10.09 20.27 -4.01
CA TYR A 431 -8.82 19.62 -3.69
C TYR A 431 -8.84 18.14 -4.11
N LEU A 432 -7.67 17.61 -4.44
CA LEU A 432 -7.42 16.16 -4.50
C LEU A 432 -6.85 15.70 -3.16
N CYS A 433 -7.33 14.56 -2.65
CA CYS A 433 -6.89 14.01 -1.36
C CYS A 433 -6.59 12.50 -1.40
N GLY A 434 -6.70 11.87 -2.57
CA GLY A 434 -6.46 10.43 -2.75
C GLY A 434 -4.97 10.07 -2.91
N ALA A 435 -4.70 8.77 -3.10
CA ALA A 435 -3.35 8.23 -3.26
C ALA A 435 -2.55 8.80 -4.44
N SER A 436 -3.20 9.53 -5.36
CA SER A 436 -2.53 10.29 -6.42
C SER A 436 -1.89 11.60 -5.93
N THR A 437 -2.02 11.95 -4.65
CA THR A 437 -1.38 13.11 -4.00
C THR A 437 -0.27 12.65 -3.05
N PRO A 438 0.63 13.52 -2.58
CA PRO A 438 1.64 13.13 -1.60
C PRO A 438 1.00 12.62 -0.29
N PRO A 439 1.63 11.66 0.38
CA PRO A 439 2.87 10.95 0.02
C PRO A 439 2.64 9.82 -0.99
N GLY A 440 1.41 9.46 -1.32
CA GLY A 440 1.08 8.37 -2.23
C GLY A 440 0.31 7.23 -1.57
N GLY A 441 0.40 6.00 -2.13
CA GLY A 441 -0.23 4.81 -1.58
C GLY A 441 0.41 4.32 -0.28
N GLY A 442 -0.32 3.52 0.53
CA GLY A 442 0.20 2.92 1.76
C GLY A 442 -0.80 2.82 2.91
N VAL A 443 -2.05 3.20 2.70
CA VAL A 443 -3.14 3.12 3.70
C VAL A 443 -2.79 3.81 5.02
N HIS A 444 -2.16 4.94 4.97
CA HIS A 444 -1.75 5.75 6.12
C HIS A 444 -2.65 6.98 6.36
N GLY A 445 -3.61 7.28 5.47
CA GLY A 445 -4.53 8.42 5.61
C GLY A 445 -3.90 9.81 5.39
N MET A 446 -2.58 9.89 5.25
CA MET A 446 -1.85 11.17 5.23
C MET A 446 -2.15 12.03 4.01
N CYS A 447 -2.51 11.45 2.85
CA CYS A 447 -2.92 12.25 1.69
C CYS A 447 -4.17 13.08 2.03
N GLY A 448 -5.16 12.44 2.66
CA GLY A 448 -6.38 13.11 3.13
C GLY A 448 -6.12 14.15 4.20
N PHE A 449 -5.32 13.79 5.20
CA PHE A 449 -4.94 14.70 6.29
C PHE A 449 -4.28 15.98 5.76
N HIS A 450 -3.26 15.86 4.92
CA HIS A 450 -2.55 17.04 4.38
C HIS A 450 -3.44 17.86 3.45
N ALA A 451 -4.29 17.23 2.64
CA ALA A 451 -5.23 17.95 1.78
C ALA A 451 -6.24 18.76 2.62
N ALA A 452 -6.78 18.18 3.67
CA ALA A 452 -7.70 18.86 4.58
C ALA A 452 -7.04 20.01 5.33
N LYS A 453 -5.81 19.80 5.84
CA LYS A 453 -5.03 20.90 6.47
C LYS A 453 -4.80 22.06 5.52
N MET A 454 -4.53 21.78 4.25
CA MET A 454 -4.38 22.81 3.22
C MET A 454 -5.71 23.54 2.94
N ALA A 455 -6.82 22.81 2.88
CA ALA A 455 -8.15 23.39 2.67
C ALA A 455 -8.57 24.29 3.84
N LEU A 456 -8.29 23.87 5.09
CA LEU A 456 -8.54 24.68 6.29
C LEU A 456 -7.72 25.96 6.27
N ALA A 457 -6.42 25.89 5.97
CA ALA A 457 -5.55 27.07 5.87
C ALA A 457 -6.04 28.06 4.79
N ASP A 458 -6.59 27.58 3.66
CA ASP A 458 -7.14 28.41 2.60
C ASP A 458 -8.48 29.07 3.02
N LEU A 459 -9.20 28.51 4.00
CA LEU A 459 -10.38 29.12 4.64
C LEU A 459 -10.03 30.06 5.80
N GLY A 460 -8.77 30.07 6.26
CA GLY A 460 -8.37 30.84 7.43
C GLY A 460 -8.73 30.20 8.79
N LEU A 461 -8.88 28.87 8.79
CA LEU A 461 -9.18 28.03 9.97
C LEU A 461 -7.96 27.28 10.48
#